data_e0419e77a72ab81e67bcae1a0f1eeeca
#
_entry.id   e0419e77a72ab81e67bcae1a0f1eeeca
#
_cell.length_a   1.000
_cell.length_b   1.000
_cell.length_c   1.000
_cell.angle_alpha   90.00
_cell.angle_beta   90.00
_cell.angle_gamma   90.00
#
_symmetry.space_group_name_H-M   'P 1'
#
loop_
_entity.id
_entity.type
_entity.pdbx_description
1 polymer ?
#
loop_
_entity_poly.entity_id
_entity_poly.type
_entity_poly.pdbx_seq_one_letter_code
_entity_poly.pdbx_strand_id
1 'polypeptide(L)'
;MAEGQKKIVDKIKQGNHGELISSGFWLSQVFMLVATVLGVYLAAQTGLKQAIIFDDLSDKQEQYYLRHSLYDEVMDNVSILKDYDENFLSQGVLLDRSTKAYPDVGYYVWETMKNSPATLEIPSYFISETRRFYSKVEFIIRLLEQRKLATGYASKMLRAELVNIEPVLQKLKQNLDGIALELKQNDIIVTTDLNS
;
A
#
# COMPACT_ATOMS: atom_id res chain seq x y z
N MET A 1 -75.42 26.16 25.02
CA MET A 1 -74.22 25.61 24.30
C MET A 1 -72.85 26.05 24.81
N ALA A 2 -72.76 27.11 25.63
CA ALA A 2 -71.44 27.59 26.14
C ALA A 2 -70.89 26.82 27.34
N GLU A 3 -71.68 26.14 28.13
CA GLU A 3 -71.25 25.42 29.35
C GLU A 3 -70.57 24.09 29.05
N GLY A 4 -70.95 23.42 27.94
CA GLY A 4 -70.30 22.14 27.53
C GLY A 4 -68.87 22.33 27.03
N GLN A 5 -68.59 23.43 26.35
CA GLN A 5 -67.23 23.72 25.83
C GLN A 5 -66.25 24.10 26.94
N LYS A 6 -66.70 24.78 28.00
CA LYS A 6 -65.85 25.14 29.14
C LYS A 6 -65.38 23.94 29.93
N LYS A 7 -66.23 22.94 30.12
CA LYS A 7 -65.90 21.66 30.82
C LYS A 7 -64.90 20.78 30.03
N ILE A 8 -64.94 20.83 28.71
CA ILE A 8 -63.98 20.08 27.85
C ILE A 8 -62.61 20.75 27.88
N VAL A 9 -62.54 22.07 27.84
CA VAL A 9 -61.27 22.83 27.90
C VAL A 9 -60.61 22.68 29.27
N ASP A 10 -61.37 22.71 30.35
CA ASP A 10 -60.87 22.52 31.72
C ASP A 10 -60.34 21.07 31.95
N LYS A 11 -61.01 20.07 31.34
CA LYS A 11 -60.57 18.66 31.42
C LYS A 11 -59.28 18.40 30.63
N ILE A 12 -59.10 19.11 29.49
CA ILE A 12 -57.85 19.01 28.71
C ILE A 12 -56.67 19.72 29.43
N LYS A 13 -56.95 20.86 30.10
CA LYS A 13 -55.92 21.54 30.92
C LYS A 13 -55.51 20.74 32.17
N GLN A 14 -56.39 20.05 32.85
CA GLN A 14 -56.06 19.21 34.02
C GLN A 14 -55.36 17.91 33.66
N GLY A 15 -55.63 17.31 32.47
CA GLY A 15 -54.97 16.09 32.05
C GLY A 15 -53.46 16.25 31.76
N ASN A 16 -53.03 17.47 31.38
CA ASN A 16 -51.65 17.66 30.94
C ASN A 16 -50.65 18.06 32.07
N HIS A 17 -51.15 18.48 33.24
CA HIS A 17 -50.29 18.86 34.36
C HIS A 17 -49.97 17.72 35.29
N GLY A 18 -50.78 16.66 35.36
CA GLY A 18 -50.58 15.51 36.24
C GLY A 18 -49.43 14.61 35.76
N GLU A 19 -49.24 14.50 34.46
CA GLU A 19 -48.13 13.68 33.88
C GLU A 19 -46.77 14.36 34.02
N LEU A 20 -46.73 15.70 33.92
CA LEU A 20 -45.49 16.48 34.06
C LEU A 20 -44.95 16.50 35.50
N ILE A 21 -45.80 16.19 36.52
CA ILE A 21 -45.42 16.16 37.95
C ILE A 21 -45.09 14.74 38.38
N SER A 22 -45.37 13.72 37.54
CA SER A 22 -45.09 12.33 37.86
C SER A 22 -43.58 12.08 37.86
N SER A 23 -43.04 11.56 39.01
CA SER A 23 -41.66 11.14 39.15
C SER A 23 -41.27 10.09 38.07
N GLY A 24 -42.20 9.27 37.60
CA GLY A 24 -42.00 8.33 36.50
C GLY A 24 -41.74 9.00 35.15
N PHE A 25 -42.37 10.14 34.85
CA PHE A 25 -42.12 10.93 33.65
C PHE A 25 -40.67 11.45 33.64
N TRP A 26 -40.24 12.07 34.70
CA TRP A 26 -38.88 12.60 34.80
C TRP A 26 -37.81 11.53 34.75
N LEU A 27 -38.09 10.38 35.41
CA LEU A 27 -37.20 9.23 35.36
C LEU A 27 -37.05 8.68 33.92
N SER A 28 -38.17 8.58 33.20
CA SER A 28 -38.17 8.18 31.78
C SER A 28 -37.36 9.13 30.89
N GLN A 29 -37.51 10.44 31.11
CA GLN A 29 -36.74 11.45 30.35
C GLN A 29 -35.24 11.34 30.61
N VAL A 30 -34.84 11.15 31.86
CA VAL A 30 -33.43 10.93 32.25
C VAL A 30 -32.87 9.66 31.61
N PHE A 31 -33.61 8.56 31.64
CA PHE A 31 -33.18 7.33 30.98
C PHE A 31 -33.08 7.47 29.48
N MET A 32 -34.01 8.16 28.82
CA MET A 32 -33.94 8.43 27.38
C MET A 32 -32.71 9.27 27.03
N LEU A 33 -32.41 10.30 27.81
CA LEU A 33 -31.24 11.15 27.60
C LEU A 33 -29.94 10.35 27.78
N VAL A 34 -29.84 9.56 28.85
CA VAL A 34 -28.67 8.69 29.08
C VAL A 34 -28.51 7.69 27.96
N ALA A 35 -29.59 7.00 27.56
CA ALA A 35 -29.54 6.03 26.47
C ALA A 35 -29.11 6.67 25.14
N THR A 36 -29.63 7.88 24.84
CA THR A 36 -29.21 8.63 23.63
C THR A 36 -27.74 8.99 23.66
N VAL A 37 -27.24 9.53 24.79
CA VAL A 37 -25.82 9.89 24.93
C VAL A 37 -24.93 8.66 24.81
N LEU A 38 -25.28 7.56 25.47
CA LEU A 38 -24.53 6.30 25.35
C LEU A 38 -24.58 5.75 23.91
N GLY A 39 -25.71 5.78 23.25
CA GLY A 39 -25.86 5.34 21.86
C GLY A 39 -24.98 6.13 20.91
N VAL A 40 -24.99 7.46 21.02
CA VAL A 40 -24.16 8.37 20.19
C VAL A 40 -22.66 8.13 20.51
N TYR A 41 -22.30 7.99 21.78
CA TYR A 41 -20.91 7.74 22.16
C TYR A 41 -20.39 6.42 21.59
N LEU A 42 -21.15 5.33 21.71
CA LEU A 42 -20.76 4.02 21.18
C LEU A 42 -20.70 4.03 19.65
N ALA A 43 -21.65 4.69 19.00
CA ALA A 43 -21.64 4.83 17.54
C ALA A 43 -20.41 5.62 17.06
N ALA A 44 -20.09 6.74 17.72
CA ALA A 44 -18.90 7.54 17.41
C ALA A 44 -17.58 6.76 17.61
N GLN A 45 -17.49 6.02 18.71
CA GLN A 45 -16.30 5.20 18.99
C GLN A 45 -16.13 4.07 17.96
N THR A 46 -17.23 3.40 17.59
CA THR A 46 -17.19 2.33 16.57
C THR A 46 -16.84 2.91 15.20
N GLY A 47 -17.44 4.03 14.82
CA GLY A 47 -17.15 4.71 13.56
C GLY A 47 -15.69 5.13 13.45
N LEU A 48 -15.11 5.68 14.52
CA LEU A 48 -13.68 6.06 14.54
C LEU A 48 -12.75 4.84 14.37
N LYS A 49 -13.04 3.74 15.08
CA LYS A 49 -12.26 2.50 14.92
C LYS A 49 -12.32 1.95 13.51
N GLN A 50 -13.51 1.94 12.89
CA GLN A 50 -13.66 1.48 11.52
C GLN A 50 -12.92 2.39 10.53
N ALA A 51 -12.94 3.72 10.74
CA ALA A 51 -12.20 4.65 9.90
C ALA A 51 -10.68 4.40 9.97
N ILE A 52 -10.13 4.18 11.17
CA ILE A 52 -8.70 3.89 11.35
C ILE A 52 -8.33 2.56 10.68
N ILE A 53 -9.15 1.52 10.82
CA ILE A 53 -8.90 0.22 10.17
C ILE A 53 -8.93 0.36 8.64
N PHE A 54 -9.90 1.12 8.12
CA PHE A 54 -10.01 1.36 6.68
C PHE A 54 -8.80 2.10 6.13
N ASP A 55 -8.34 3.12 6.85
CA ASP A 55 -7.15 3.91 6.50
C ASP A 55 -5.89 3.01 6.46
N ASP A 56 -5.65 2.22 7.53
CA ASP A 56 -4.53 1.27 7.61
C ASP A 56 -4.56 0.21 6.47
N LEU A 57 -5.74 -0.30 6.12
CA LEU A 57 -5.88 -1.25 5.02
C LEU A 57 -5.65 -0.61 3.65
N SER A 58 -6.08 0.64 3.46
CA SER A 58 -5.82 1.41 2.24
C SER A 58 -4.33 1.66 2.05
N ASP A 59 -3.64 2.07 3.11
CA ASP A 59 -2.18 2.26 3.10
C ASP A 59 -1.44 0.97 2.78
N LYS A 60 -1.84 -0.16 3.38
CA LYS A 60 -1.27 -1.48 3.07
C LYS A 60 -1.48 -1.90 1.62
N GLN A 61 -2.64 -1.58 1.04
CA GLN A 61 -2.92 -1.85 -0.37
C GLN A 61 -2.01 -1.02 -1.29
N GLU A 62 -1.82 0.28 -0.99
CA GLU A 62 -0.88 1.13 -1.73
C GLU A 62 0.55 0.61 -1.63
N GLN A 63 0.99 0.24 -0.42
CA GLN A 63 2.30 -0.37 -0.19
C GLN A 63 2.50 -1.67 -0.96
N TYR A 64 1.46 -2.50 -1.05
CA TYR A 64 1.49 -3.73 -1.83
C TYR A 64 1.78 -3.43 -3.30
N TYR A 65 0.99 -2.55 -3.93
CA TYR A 65 1.17 -2.23 -5.35
C TYR A 65 2.52 -1.58 -5.63
N LEU A 66 2.98 -0.70 -4.76
CA LEU A 66 4.27 -0.04 -4.92
C LEU A 66 5.43 -1.06 -4.86
N ARG A 67 5.43 -1.96 -3.87
CA ARG A 67 6.44 -3.02 -3.73
C ARG A 67 6.35 -4.05 -4.85
N HIS A 68 5.13 -4.36 -5.31
CA HIS A 68 4.94 -5.30 -6.42
C HIS A 68 5.51 -4.71 -7.72
N SER A 69 5.20 -3.45 -8.01
CA SER A 69 5.76 -2.77 -9.17
C SER A 69 7.29 -2.71 -9.13
N LEU A 70 7.88 -2.48 -7.95
CA LEU A 70 9.34 -2.55 -7.77
C LEU A 70 9.88 -3.95 -8.03
N TYR A 71 9.21 -4.98 -7.52
CA TYR A 71 9.58 -6.37 -7.74
C TYR A 71 9.59 -6.70 -9.23
N ASP A 72 8.53 -6.33 -9.95
CA ASP A 72 8.40 -6.57 -11.39
C ASP A 72 9.49 -5.83 -12.17
N GLU A 73 9.74 -4.54 -11.92
CA GLU A 73 10.81 -3.79 -12.57
C GLU A 73 12.18 -4.43 -12.35
N VAL A 74 12.49 -4.86 -11.13
CA VAL A 74 13.79 -5.50 -10.85
C VAL A 74 13.88 -6.87 -11.52
N MET A 75 12.79 -7.65 -11.56
CA MET A 75 12.74 -8.95 -12.25
C MET A 75 12.95 -8.81 -13.76
N ASP A 76 12.29 -7.83 -14.38
CA ASP A 76 12.47 -7.53 -15.81
C ASP A 76 13.91 -7.12 -16.11
N ASN A 77 14.48 -6.24 -15.28
CA ASN A 77 15.87 -5.82 -15.41
C ASN A 77 16.86 -6.98 -15.23
N VAL A 78 16.58 -7.90 -14.29
CA VAL A 78 17.39 -9.13 -14.13
C VAL A 78 17.34 -9.99 -15.40
N SER A 79 16.17 -10.13 -16.02
CA SER A 79 16.03 -10.86 -17.28
C SER A 79 16.81 -10.20 -18.41
N ILE A 80 16.63 -8.89 -18.61
CA ILE A 80 17.35 -8.09 -19.62
C ILE A 80 18.87 -8.21 -19.42
N LEU A 81 19.35 -8.13 -18.20
CA LEU A 81 20.77 -8.20 -17.89
C LEU A 81 21.36 -9.61 -18.07
N LYS A 82 20.58 -10.67 -17.80
CA LYS A 82 20.97 -12.07 -18.12
C LYS A 82 21.11 -12.26 -19.63
N ASP A 83 20.11 -11.82 -20.38
CA ASP A 83 20.14 -11.90 -21.85
C ASP A 83 21.32 -11.10 -22.43
N TYR A 84 21.61 -9.93 -21.86
CA TYR A 84 22.74 -9.10 -22.24
C TYR A 84 24.09 -9.79 -21.96
N ASP A 85 24.23 -10.43 -20.79
CA ASP A 85 25.43 -11.17 -20.49
C ASP A 85 25.64 -12.37 -21.42
N GLU A 86 24.59 -13.14 -21.67
CA GLU A 86 24.64 -14.35 -22.50
C GLU A 86 24.92 -14.05 -23.97
N ASN A 87 24.28 -13.03 -24.54
CA ASN A 87 24.32 -12.75 -25.97
C ASN A 87 25.46 -11.80 -26.36
N PHE A 88 26.01 -11.01 -25.42
CA PHE A 88 27.00 -9.98 -25.73
C PHE A 88 28.29 -10.12 -24.88
N LEU A 89 28.21 -10.03 -23.55
CA LEU A 89 29.41 -9.96 -22.72
C LEU A 89 30.21 -11.26 -22.73
N SER A 90 29.54 -12.38 -22.58
CA SER A 90 30.18 -13.70 -22.60
C SER A 90 30.73 -14.08 -23.98
N GLN A 91 30.16 -13.51 -25.05
CA GLN A 91 30.62 -13.69 -26.42
C GLN A 91 31.76 -12.74 -26.81
N GLY A 92 32.18 -11.86 -25.90
CA GLY A 92 33.23 -10.89 -26.17
C GLY A 92 32.81 -9.73 -27.06
N VAL A 93 31.50 -9.54 -27.28
CA VAL A 93 30.98 -8.43 -28.09
C VAL A 93 31.12 -7.12 -27.32
N LEU A 94 31.84 -6.16 -27.89
CA LEU A 94 31.98 -4.83 -27.29
C LEU A 94 30.71 -4.02 -27.46
N LEU A 95 30.43 -3.19 -26.46
CA LEU A 95 29.43 -2.16 -26.54
C LEU A 95 29.73 -1.22 -27.70
N ASP A 96 28.82 -1.19 -28.67
CA ASP A 96 28.89 -0.23 -29.80
C ASP A 96 27.52 0.38 -30.04
N ARG A 97 27.45 1.69 -30.14
CA ARG A 97 26.24 2.44 -30.44
C ARG A 97 25.61 2.05 -31.79
N SER A 98 26.41 1.59 -32.73
CA SER A 98 25.95 1.16 -34.03
C SER A 98 25.21 -0.17 -34.01
N THR A 99 25.55 -1.05 -33.08
CA THR A 99 24.96 -2.40 -32.93
C THR A 99 23.78 -2.47 -31.96
N LYS A 100 23.44 -1.36 -31.29
CA LYS A 100 22.42 -1.30 -30.20
C LYS A 100 22.66 -2.34 -29.08
N ALA A 101 23.90 -2.71 -28.85
CA ALA A 101 24.30 -3.70 -27.87
C ALA A 101 24.33 -3.14 -26.43
N TYR A 102 23.32 -2.37 -26.07
CA TYR A 102 23.14 -1.86 -24.70
C TYR A 102 21.95 -2.56 -24.06
N PRO A 103 22.03 -2.94 -22.78
CA PRO A 103 20.87 -3.44 -22.07
C PRO A 103 19.90 -2.27 -21.81
N ASP A 104 18.62 -2.47 -22.14
CA ASP A 104 17.55 -1.49 -21.90
C ASP A 104 17.01 -1.65 -20.48
N VAL A 105 17.81 -1.20 -19.51
CA VAL A 105 17.48 -1.28 -18.08
C VAL A 105 16.49 -0.18 -17.73
N GLY A 106 15.31 -0.56 -17.26
CA GLY A 106 14.27 0.36 -16.83
C GLY A 106 14.45 0.80 -15.38
N TYR A 107 14.18 2.08 -15.09
CA TYR A 107 14.24 2.67 -13.75
C TYR A 107 12.99 3.46 -13.41
N TYR A 108 11.89 3.25 -14.13
CA TYR A 108 10.70 4.08 -14.00
C TYR A 108 10.06 4.01 -12.61
N VAL A 109 9.86 2.80 -12.10
CA VAL A 109 9.29 2.58 -10.77
C VAL A 109 10.27 3.08 -9.70
N TRP A 110 11.55 2.71 -9.82
CA TRP A 110 12.60 3.14 -8.92
C TRP A 110 12.70 4.66 -8.79
N GLU A 111 12.66 5.39 -9.92
CA GLU A 111 12.71 6.86 -9.92
C GLU A 111 11.45 7.47 -9.32
N THR A 112 10.28 6.90 -9.59
CA THR A 112 9.00 7.35 -9.05
C THR A 112 8.95 7.18 -7.53
N MET A 113 9.46 6.05 -7.02
CA MET A 113 9.49 5.74 -5.59
C MET A 113 10.29 6.77 -4.79
N LYS A 114 11.34 7.35 -5.34
CA LYS A 114 12.16 8.37 -4.64
C LYS A 114 11.34 9.56 -4.13
N ASN A 115 10.20 9.83 -4.75
CA ASN A 115 9.34 10.97 -4.44
C ASN A 115 8.01 10.56 -3.76
N SER A 116 7.78 9.28 -3.54
CA SER A 116 6.56 8.78 -2.90
C SER A 116 6.71 8.68 -1.38
N PRO A 117 5.79 9.27 -0.57
CA PRO A 117 5.77 9.08 0.87
C PRO A 117 5.66 7.60 1.29
N ALA A 118 4.91 6.79 0.55
CA ALA A 118 4.74 5.36 0.78
C ALA A 118 6.07 4.58 0.73
N THR A 119 7.10 5.13 0.10
CA THR A 119 8.44 4.53 0.10
C THR A 119 9.07 4.47 1.49
N LEU A 120 8.74 5.41 2.38
CA LEU A 120 9.26 5.44 3.76
C LEU A 120 8.73 4.28 4.61
N GLU A 121 7.63 3.66 4.19
CA GLU A 121 7.01 2.52 4.86
C GLU A 121 7.54 1.17 4.36
N ILE A 122 8.33 1.18 3.29
CA ILE A 122 9.00 -0.01 2.79
C ILE A 122 10.21 -0.32 3.69
N PRO A 123 10.40 -1.58 4.13
CA PRO A 123 11.58 -1.94 4.89
C PRO A 123 12.86 -1.48 4.17
N SER A 124 13.69 -0.72 4.87
CA SER A 124 14.91 -0.09 4.33
C SER A 124 15.88 -1.09 3.67
N TYR A 125 15.80 -2.35 4.07
CA TYR A 125 16.55 -3.45 3.45
C TYR A 125 16.28 -3.52 1.94
N PHE A 126 15.01 -3.57 1.51
CA PHE A 126 14.67 -3.69 0.09
C PHE A 126 15.15 -2.47 -0.72
N ILE A 127 14.93 -1.28 -0.18
CA ILE A 127 15.36 -0.03 -0.83
C ILE A 127 16.89 0.01 -0.96
N SER A 128 17.61 -0.37 0.10
CA SER A 128 19.07 -0.32 0.12
C SER A 128 19.70 -1.33 -0.84
N GLU A 129 19.19 -2.57 -0.88
CA GLU A 129 19.72 -3.61 -1.75
C GLU A 129 19.39 -3.32 -3.23
N THR A 130 18.17 -2.86 -3.53
CA THR A 130 17.81 -2.43 -4.89
C THR A 130 18.70 -1.28 -5.38
N ARG A 131 18.92 -0.28 -4.52
CA ARG A 131 19.83 0.82 -4.84
C ARG A 131 21.26 0.33 -5.12
N ARG A 132 21.76 -0.59 -4.31
CA ARG A 132 23.11 -1.18 -4.50
C ARG A 132 23.21 -1.92 -5.83
N PHE A 133 22.21 -2.74 -6.13
CA PHE A 133 22.11 -3.46 -7.38
C PHE A 133 22.17 -2.50 -8.57
N TYR A 134 21.28 -1.53 -8.64
CA TYR A 134 21.26 -0.56 -9.75
C TYR A 134 22.57 0.24 -9.87
N SER A 135 23.11 0.73 -8.75
CA SER A 135 24.36 1.49 -8.78
C SER A 135 25.54 0.66 -9.29
N LYS A 136 25.58 -0.63 -9.00
CA LYS A 136 26.65 -1.52 -9.50
C LYS A 136 26.46 -1.88 -10.96
N VAL A 137 25.23 -2.13 -11.41
CA VAL A 137 24.89 -2.34 -12.82
C VAL A 137 25.29 -1.13 -13.65
N GLU A 138 24.87 0.07 -13.24
CA GLU A 138 25.25 1.33 -13.89
C GLU A 138 26.77 1.53 -13.94
N PHE A 139 27.46 1.20 -12.85
CA PHE A 139 28.92 1.29 -12.80
C PHE A 139 29.58 0.37 -13.82
N ILE A 140 29.14 -0.89 -13.93
CA ILE A 140 29.66 -1.87 -14.90
C ILE A 140 29.41 -1.37 -16.33
N ILE A 141 28.18 -0.96 -16.65
CA ILE A 141 27.82 -0.46 -17.98
C ILE A 141 28.66 0.77 -18.34
N ARG A 142 28.79 1.72 -17.43
CA ARG A 142 29.62 2.92 -17.65
C ARG A 142 31.09 2.62 -17.92
N LEU A 143 31.68 1.64 -17.21
CA LEU A 143 33.06 1.22 -17.46
C LEU A 143 33.23 0.54 -18.83
N LEU A 144 32.23 -0.23 -19.24
CA LEU A 144 32.19 -0.83 -20.59
C LEU A 144 32.09 0.24 -21.67
N GLU A 145 31.23 1.23 -21.51
CA GLU A 145 31.10 2.38 -22.42
C GLU A 145 32.40 3.15 -22.57
N GLN A 146 33.11 3.34 -21.47
CA GLN A 146 34.41 4.00 -21.44
C GLN A 146 35.57 3.13 -21.94
N ARG A 147 35.29 1.89 -22.33
CA ARG A 147 36.30 0.87 -22.72
C ARG A 147 37.37 0.63 -21.64
N LYS A 148 37.00 0.82 -20.36
CA LYS A 148 37.89 0.64 -19.20
C LYS A 148 37.74 -0.75 -18.58
N LEU A 149 36.80 -1.54 -19.08
CA LEU A 149 36.50 -2.87 -18.57
C LEU A 149 36.40 -3.87 -19.73
N ALA A 150 37.13 -4.97 -19.63
CA ALA A 150 37.03 -6.07 -20.59
C ALA A 150 35.71 -6.80 -20.43
N THR A 151 35.07 -7.23 -21.52
CA THR A 151 33.75 -7.88 -21.55
C THR A 151 33.69 -9.12 -20.65
N GLY A 152 34.68 -9.98 -20.68
CA GLY A 152 34.73 -11.18 -19.84
C GLY A 152 34.83 -10.87 -18.32
N TYR A 153 35.44 -9.74 -17.94
CA TYR A 153 35.47 -9.32 -16.55
C TYR A 153 34.14 -8.64 -16.15
N ALA A 154 33.56 -7.87 -17.06
CA ALA A 154 32.23 -7.31 -16.89
C ALA A 154 31.15 -8.39 -16.70
N SER A 155 31.20 -9.46 -17.52
CA SER A 155 30.34 -10.63 -17.38
C SER A 155 30.43 -11.25 -15.98
N LYS A 156 31.65 -11.44 -15.45
CA LYS A 156 31.83 -11.95 -14.09
C LYS A 156 31.22 -11.04 -13.02
N MET A 157 31.45 -9.74 -13.14
CA MET A 157 30.89 -8.75 -12.21
C MET A 157 29.36 -8.74 -12.27
N LEU A 158 28.80 -8.71 -13.49
CA LEU A 158 27.35 -8.68 -13.70
C LEU A 158 26.69 -9.95 -13.12
N ARG A 159 27.22 -11.13 -13.42
CA ARG A 159 26.73 -12.40 -12.85
C ARG A 159 26.75 -12.40 -11.33
N ALA A 160 27.79 -11.84 -10.71
CA ALA A 160 27.85 -11.74 -9.25
C ALA A 160 26.70 -10.88 -8.69
N GLU A 161 26.38 -9.76 -9.36
CA GLU A 161 25.27 -8.89 -8.92
C GLU A 161 23.90 -9.54 -9.17
N LEU A 162 23.73 -10.30 -10.27
CA LEU A 162 22.53 -11.07 -10.54
C LEU A 162 22.29 -12.16 -9.48
N VAL A 163 23.34 -12.82 -9.02
CA VAL A 163 23.26 -13.81 -7.92
C VAL A 163 22.95 -13.10 -6.59
N ASN A 164 23.54 -11.93 -6.33
CA ASN A 164 23.35 -11.19 -5.09
C ASN A 164 21.92 -10.63 -4.93
N ILE A 165 21.25 -10.25 -6.03
CA ILE A 165 19.89 -9.68 -5.96
C ILE A 165 18.81 -10.77 -5.79
N GLU A 166 19.06 -12.00 -6.19
CA GLU A 166 18.08 -13.09 -6.16
C GLU A 166 17.49 -13.36 -4.77
N PRO A 167 18.26 -13.48 -3.67
CA PRO A 167 17.70 -13.64 -2.33
C PRO A 167 16.92 -12.41 -1.86
N VAL A 168 17.23 -11.22 -2.38
CA VAL A 168 16.48 -9.99 -2.07
C VAL A 168 15.10 -10.07 -2.70
N LEU A 169 15.01 -10.47 -3.97
CA LEU A 169 13.75 -10.67 -4.68
C LEU A 169 12.89 -11.76 -4.03
N GLN A 170 13.49 -12.86 -3.59
CA GLN A 170 12.77 -13.91 -2.86
C GLN A 170 12.15 -13.38 -1.57
N LYS A 171 12.89 -12.59 -0.79
CA LYS A 171 12.39 -11.97 0.45
C LYS A 171 11.31 -10.92 0.16
N LEU A 172 11.48 -10.14 -0.91
CA LEU A 172 10.48 -9.15 -1.32
C LEU A 172 9.16 -9.84 -1.73
N LYS A 173 9.26 -10.95 -2.48
CA LYS A 173 8.09 -11.76 -2.82
C LYS A 173 7.39 -12.33 -1.57
N GLN A 174 8.14 -12.89 -0.62
CA GLN A 174 7.58 -13.38 0.64
C GLN A 174 6.89 -12.26 1.43
N ASN A 175 7.45 -11.05 1.42
CA ASN A 175 6.84 -9.89 2.05
C ASN A 175 5.53 -9.49 1.36
N LEU A 176 5.48 -9.52 0.03
CA LEU A 176 4.28 -9.27 -0.78
C LEU A 176 3.19 -10.30 -0.49
N ASP A 177 3.55 -11.59 -0.46
CA ASP A 177 2.62 -12.68 -0.15
C ASP A 177 2.01 -12.51 1.26
N GLY A 178 2.82 -12.04 2.23
CA GLY A 178 2.35 -11.73 3.58
C GLY A 178 1.33 -10.60 3.61
N ILE A 179 1.60 -9.48 2.90
CA ILE A 179 0.68 -8.34 2.82
C ILE A 179 -0.62 -8.75 2.10
N ALA A 180 -0.51 -9.49 0.99
CA ALA A 180 -1.67 -9.97 0.25
C ALA A 180 -2.57 -10.88 1.08
N LEU A 181 -1.97 -11.73 1.92
CA LEU A 181 -2.72 -12.59 2.85
C LEU A 181 -3.45 -11.77 3.92
N GLU A 182 -2.79 -10.75 4.50
CA GLU A 182 -3.41 -9.87 5.49
C GLU A 182 -4.57 -9.06 4.89
N LEU A 183 -4.39 -8.50 3.69
CA LEU A 183 -5.44 -7.80 2.96
C LEU A 183 -6.63 -8.71 2.66
N LYS A 184 -6.36 -9.94 2.21
CA LYS A 184 -7.39 -10.95 1.94
C LYS A 184 -8.20 -11.35 3.19
N GLN A 185 -7.57 -11.38 4.36
CA GLN A 185 -8.27 -11.64 5.64
C GLN A 185 -9.26 -10.53 6.02
N ASN A 186 -9.09 -9.35 5.42
CA ASN A 186 -9.97 -8.19 5.56
C ASN A 186 -10.84 -7.94 4.32
N ASP A 187 -11.11 -8.99 3.52
CA ASP A 187 -11.93 -8.96 2.30
C ASP A 187 -11.38 -8.04 1.18
N ILE A 188 -10.10 -7.67 1.23
CA ILE A 188 -9.43 -6.91 0.17
C ILE A 188 -8.62 -7.87 -0.69
N ILE A 189 -9.02 -8.00 -1.95
CA ILE A 189 -8.32 -8.82 -2.93
C ILE A 189 -7.40 -7.92 -3.75
N VAL A 190 -6.10 -8.17 -3.68
CA VAL A 190 -5.10 -7.55 -4.55
C VAL A 190 -4.83 -8.49 -5.71
N THR A 191 -5.12 -8.02 -6.92
CA THR A 191 -4.87 -8.78 -8.14
C THR A 191 -3.78 -8.09 -8.94
N THR A 192 -2.80 -8.87 -9.36
CA THR A 192 -1.74 -8.42 -10.26
C THR A 192 -2.03 -8.81 -11.71
N ASP A 193 -2.95 -9.75 -11.92
CA ASP A 193 -3.35 -10.20 -13.25
C ASP A 193 -4.65 -9.52 -13.69
N LEU A 194 -4.59 -8.85 -14.85
CA LEU A 194 -5.75 -8.23 -15.51
C LEU A 194 -6.81 -9.25 -15.99
N ASN A 195 -6.57 -10.55 -15.80
CA ASN A 195 -7.38 -11.66 -16.33
C ASN A 195 -8.13 -12.45 -15.25
N SER A 196 -8.37 -11.89 -14.07
CA SER A 196 -9.20 -12.49 -13.03
C SER A 196 -10.54 -11.80 -12.87
#